data_cef3058792a419b22034fe4dd19fc877
#
_entry.id   cef3058792a419b22034fe4dd19fc877
#
_cell.length_a   1.000
_cell.length_b   1.000
_cell.length_c   1.000
_cell.angle_alpha   90.00
_cell.angle_beta   90.00
_cell.angle_gamma   90.00
#
_symmetry.space_group_name_H-M   'P 1'
#
loop_
_entity.id
_entity.type
_entity.pdbx_description
1 polymer ?
#
loop_
_entity_poly.entity_id
_entity_poly.type
_entity_poly.pdbx_seq_one_letter_code
_entity_poly.pdbx_strand_id
1 'polypeptide(L)'
;MLIWAGAGIAVKHALVVFPPLTLIVLRFTLAVILMFIIGVIFRRNEILGLQRVERQHLPLFLVGGILQPFLYFILETYTYQSFTSPTIAEALLSTQPILAPIFAFLLLREQVTRYNIIGILISTAGMLLLLLTSANSFSIGNPWGILLAILTVSCSVGYSVVLRRIPTQYSSLTIVFYVQSISLILFYLLWGGGQLFNPTPFINTDVLSIQDIANPILSVIYLSVFASVTAFILFCFTVRYIGVTRANIFNNIRPVFTALLMLIIFHEQLPIWKWIGIIVIIIGLFISQKQEKYNIY
;
A
#
# COMPACT_ATOMS: atom_id res chain seq x y z
N MET A 1 -8.78 -2.48 0.28
CA MET A 1 -8.26 -2.62 -1.10
C MET A 1 -8.91 -1.61 -2.05
N LEU A 2 -10.25 -1.43 -2.07
CA LEU A 2 -10.94 -0.43 -2.90
C LEU A 2 -10.35 0.99 -2.74
N ILE A 3 -10.10 1.42 -1.50
CA ILE A 3 -9.52 2.73 -1.20
C ILE A 3 -8.15 2.89 -1.87
N TRP A 4 -7.29 1.88 -1.79
CA TRP A 4 -5.97 1.93 -2.43
C TRP A 4 -6.04 1.85 -3.96
N ALA A 5 -7.04 1.16 -4.51
CA ALA A 5 -7.27 1.16 -5.96
C ALA A 5 -7.57 2.57 -6.50
N GLY A 6 -8.37 3.37 -5.76
CA GLY A 6 -8.62 4.77 -6.10
C GLY A 6 -7.43 5.71 -5.82
N ALA A 7 -6.50 5.30 -4.94
CA ALA A 7 -5.36 6.14 -4.58
C ALA A 7 -4.44 6.43 -5.78
N GLY A 8 -4.27 5.48 -6.71
CA GLY A 8 -3.47 5.70 -7.93
C GLY A 8 -4.00 6.83 -8.80
N ILE A 9 -5.34 6.94 -8.92
CA ILE A 9 -6.00 8.02 -9.65
C ILE A 9 -5.77 9.36 -8.92
N ALA A 10 -5.99 9.37 -7.61
CA ALA A 10 -5.79 10.56 -6.79
C ALA A 10 -4.33 11.06 -6.80
N VAL A 11 -3.35 10.15 -6.77
CA VAL A 11 -1.92 10.50 -6.92
C VAL A 11 -1.67 11.19 -8.25
N LYS A 12 -2.20 10.65 -9.36
CA LYS A 12 -2.04 11.26 -10.69
C LYS A 12 -2.53 12.71 -10.73
N HIS A 13 -3.71 12.97 -10.16
CA HIS A 13 -4.27 14.32 -10.08
C HIS A 13 -3.43 15.25 -9.19
N ALA A 14 -2.97 14.74 -8.04
CA ALA A 14 -2.17 15.53 -7.11
C ALA A 14 -0.78 15.89 -7.67
N LEU A 15 -0.16 14.99 -8.44
CA LEU A 15 1.18 15.19 -9.04
C LEU A 15 1.20 16.28 -10.12
N VAL A 16 0.06 16.70 -10.66
CA VAL A 16 -0.02 17.86 -11.56
C VAL A 16 0.45 19.13 -10.85
N VAL A 17 0.08 19.28 -9.56
CA VAL A 17 0.36 20.48 -8.76
C VAL A 17 1.54 20.28 -7.82
N PHE A 18 1.63 19.13 -7.17
CA PHE A 18 2.62 18.89 -6.12
C PHE A 18 3.74 17.97 -6.61
N PRO A 19 5.03 18.35 -6.45
CA PRO A 19 6.14 17.43 -6.64
C PRO A 19 6.00 16.16 -5.79
N PRO A 20 6.52 15.00 -6.24
CA PRO A 20 6.26 13.71 -5.58
C PRO A 20 6.58 13.69 -4.09
N LEU A 21 7.72 14.22 -3.68
CA LEU A 21 8.15 14.23 -2.29
C LEU A 21 7.31 15.19 -1.44
N THR A 22 6.94 16.36 -2.01
CA THR A 22 6.03 17.33 -1.37
C THR A 22 4.64 16.70 -1.14
N LEU A 23 4.12 15.98 -2.14
CA LEU A 23 2.86 15.25 -2.02
C LEU A 23 2.89 14.23 -0.87
N ILE A 24 3.98 13.46 -0.76
CA ILE A 24 4.15 12.47 0.32
C ILE A 24 4.18 13.17 1.68
N VAL A 25 4.95 14.25 1.83
CA VAL A 25 5.02 15.01 3.09
C VAL A 25 3.64 15.57 3.46
N LEU A 26 2.94 16.23 2.54
CA LEU A 26 1.59 16.77 2.78
C LEU A 26 0.60 15.68 3.19
N ARG A 27 0.55 14.59 2.43
CA ARG A 27 -0.33 13.46 2.69
C ARG A 27 -0.14 12.88 4.09
N PHE A 28 1.10 12.60 4.50
CA PHE A 28 1.37 12.00 5.80
C PHE A 28 1.27 13.01 6.94
N THR A 29 1.56 14.29 6.70
CA THR A 29 1.32 15.36 7.70
C THR A 29 -0.15 15.43 8.07
N LEU A 30 -1.04 15.54 7.07
CA LEU A 30 -2.48 15.58 7.31
C LEU A 30 -2.98 14.29 7.97
N ALA A 31 -2.46 13.13 7.56
CA ALA A 31 -2.84 11.84 8.14
C ALA A 31 -2.47 11.74 9.62
N VAL A 32 -1.24 12.13 9.99
CA VAL A 32 -0.76 12.10 11.38
C VAL A 32 -1.54 13.10 12.25
N ILE A 33 -1.79 14.31 11.74
CA ILE A 33 -2.60 15.31 12.45
C ILE A 33 -4.02 14.77 12.69
N LEU A 34 -4.65 14.20 11.69
CA LEU A 34 -6.00 13.64 11.81
C LEU A 34 -6.05 12.50 12.83
N MET A 35 -5.10 11.56 12.77
CA MET A 35 -5.02 10.46 13.76
C MET A 35 -4.76 10.97 15.17
N PHE A 36 -3.93 11.99 15.32
CA PHE A 36 -3.70 12.64 16.63
C PHE A 36 -4.99 13.23 17.17
N ILE A 37 -5.71 14.02 16.36
CA ILE A 37 -7.01 14.62 16.75
C ILE A 37 -8.01 13.53 17.16
N ILE A 38 -8.18 12.49 16.34
CA ILE A 38 -9.06 11.36 16.66
C ILE A 38 -8.65 10.72 17.99
N GLY A 39 -7.38 10.41 18.15
CA GLY A 39 -6.85 9.76 19.35
C GLY A 39 -6.99 10.59 20.62
N VAL A 40 -6.91 11.94 20.52
CA VAL A 40 -7.14 12.85 21.65
C VAL A 40 -8.63 12.95 21.99
N ILE A 41 -9.49 13.10 20.99
CA ILE A 41 -10.95 13.17 21.19
C ILE A 41 -11.46 11.88 21.83
N PHE A 42 -11.02 10.73 21.31
CA PHE A 42 -11.46 9.41 21.78
C PHE A 42 -10.50 8.78 22.80
N ARG A 43 -9.76 9.57 23.57
CA ARG A 43 -8.70 9.10 24.48
C ARG A 43 -9.15 8.04 25.51
N ARG A 44 -10.44 7.97 25.81
CA ARG A 44 -11.03 6.98 26.73
C ARG A 44 -11.51 5.72 26.02
N ASN A 45 -11.49 5.68 24.71
CA ASN A 45 -11.93 4.53 23.93
C ASN A 45 -10.72 3.61 23.66
N GLU A 46 -10.84 2.34 23.96
CA GLU A 46 -9.77 1.35 23.79
C GLU A 46 -9.36 1.12 22.35
N ILE A 47 -10.26 1.39 21.39
CA ILE A 47 -10.05 1.17 19.96
C ILE A 47 -9.46 2.43 19.28
N LEU A 48 -10.00 3.61 19.62
CA LEU A 48 -9.69 4.88 18.97
C LEU A 48 -8.79 5.79 19.80
N GLY A 49 -8.58 5.50 21.09
CA GLY A 49 -7.66 6.25 21.94
C GLY A 49 -6.20 5.95 21.62
N LEU A 50 -5.36 6.98 21.64
CA LEU A 50 -3.92 6.81 21.52
C LEU A 50 -3.34 6.27 22.83
N GLN A 51 -2.63 5.18 22.73
CA GLN A 51 -1.96 4.51 23.86
C GLN A 51 -0.47 4.90 23.86
N ARG A 52 0.10 4.98 25.05
CA ARG A 52 1.55 5.21 25.21
C ARG A 52 2.31 3.93 24.85
N VAL A 53 3.27 4.06 23.95
CA VAL A 53 4.14 2.94 23.57
C VAL A 53 5.24 2.76 24.60
N GLU A 54 5.39 1.53 25.09
CA GLU A 54 6.46 1.15 26.00
C GLU A 54 7.81 1.15 25.29
N ARG A 55 8.87 1.56 26.01
CA ARG A 55 10.23 1.69 25.44
C ARG A 55 10.74 0.40 24.81
N GLN A 56 10.42 -0.75 25.39
CA GLN A 56 10.81 -2.07 24.88
C GLN A 56 10.21 -2.41 23.52
N HIS A 57 9.05 -1.83 23.15
CA HIS A 57 8.39 -2.07 21.88
C HIS A 57 8.75 -1.03 20.79
N LEU A 58 9.38 0.10 21.17
CA LEU A 58 9.77 1.15 20.22
C LEU A 58 10.56 0.64 19.00
N PRO A 59 11.50 -0.33 19.12
CA PRO A 59 12.22 -0.85 17.96
C PRO A 59 11.29 -1.42 16.88
N LEU A 60 10.19 -2.08 17.27
CA LEU A 60 9.21 -2.62 16.31
C LEU A 60 8.50 -1.50 15.55
N PHE A 61 8.14 -0.42 16.23
CA PHE A 61 7.51 0.75 15.59
C PHE A 61 8.50 1.49 14.67
N LEU A 62 9.78 1.60 15.07
CA LEU A 62 10.84 2.18 14.25
C LEU A 62 11.03 1.37 12.96
N VAL A 63 11.20 0.05 13.07
CA VAL A 63 11.35 -0.82 11.91
C VAL A 63 10.10 -0.75 11.02
N GLY A 64 8.90 -0.73 11.63
CA GLY A 64 7.65 -0.56 10.90
C GLY A 64 7.62 0.74 10.09
N GLY A 65 7.98 1.87 10.70
CA GLY A 65 8.03 3.18 10.03
C GLY A 65 9.08 3.28 8.94
N ILE A 66 10.25 2.68 9.15
CA ILE A 66 11.31 2.63 8.13
C ILE A 66 10.88 1.78 6.94
N LEU A 67 10.31 0.58 7.17
CA LEU A 67 9.91 -0.31 6.08
C LEU A 67 8.73 0.26 5.26
N GLN A 68 7.67 0.64 5.95
CA GLN A 68 6.48 1.21 5.31
C GLN A 68 5.76 2.14 6.31
N PRO A 69 5.58 3.42 5.95
CA PRO A 69 5.63 4.02 4.60
C PRO A 69 6.99 4.41 4.04
N PHE A 70 8.05 4.65 4.84
CA PHE A 70 9.23 5.40 4.37
C PHE A 70 9.92 4.75 3.16
N LEU A 71 10.60 3.61 3.34
CA LEU A 71 11.31 2.94 2.24
C LEU A 71 10.37 2.51 1.12
N TYR A 72 9.19 1.99 1.47
CA TYR A 72 8.20 1.55 0.49
C TYR A 72 7.88 2.65 -0.53
N PHE A 73 7.47 3.85 -0.09
CA PHE A 73 7.08 4.92 -1.02
C PHE A 73 8.22 5.48 -1.84
N ILE A 74 9.43 5.51 -1.28
CA ILE A 74 10.63 5.90 -2.04
C ILE A 74 10.91 4.87 -3.14
N LEU A 75 11.04 3.60 -2.77
CA LEU A 75 11.35 2.51 -3.71
C LEU A 75 10.24 2.34 -4.76
N GLU A 76 8.97 2.45 -4.37
CA GLU A 76 7.81 2.44 -5.27
C GLU A 76 7.93 3.53 -6.33
N THR A 77 8.25 4.75 -5.92
CA THR A 77 8.41 5.89 -6.84
C THR A 77 9.51 5.61 -7.86
N TYR A 78 10.68 5.16 -7.43
CA TYR A 78 11.78 4.81 -8.33
C TYR A 78 11.46 3.58 -9.19
N THR A 79 10.67 2.63 -8.69
CA THR A 79 10.17 1.51 -9.49
C THR A 79 9.34 2.03 -10.66
N TYR A 80 8.37 2.91 -10.42
CA TYR A 80 7.56 3.49 -11.49
C TYR A 80 8.39 4.29 -12.50
N GLN A 81 9.40 5.02 -12.04
CA GLN A 81 10.29 5.78 -12.93
C GLN A 81 11.20 4.89 -13.79
N SER A 82 11.49 3.67 -13.33
CA SER A 82 12.37 2.73 -14.05
C SER A 82 11.70 2.01 -15.21
N PHE A 83 10.38 2.10 -15.35
CA PHE A 83 9.62 1.46 -16.42
C PHE A 83 8.87 2.49 -17.26
N THR A 84 8.91 2.31 -18.59
CA THR A 84 8.15 3.13 -19.55
C THR A 84 6.63 2.94 -19.36
N SER A 85 6.20 1.74 -19.02
CA SER A 85 4.79 1.44 -18.75
C SER A 85 4.52 1.31 -17.25
N PRO A 86 3.64 2.16 -16.68
CA PRO A 86 3.20 2.03 -15.30
C PRO A 86 2.57 0.65 -15.00
N THR A 87 2.00 0.00 -16.01
CA THR A 87 1.37 -1.32 -15.89
C THR A 87 2.39 -2.40 -15.51
N ILE A 88 3.63 -2.32 -16.04
CA ILE A 88 4.69 -3.28 -15.70
C ILE A 88 5.12 -3.09 -14.25
N ALA A 89 5.31 -1.85 -13.80
CA ALA A 89 5.63 -1.54 -12.41
C ALA A 89 4.54 -2.07 -11.47
N GLU A 90 3.25 -1.81 -11.77
CA GLU A 90 2.13 -2.30 -10.98
C GLU A 90 2.07 -3.83 -10.93
N ALA A 91 2.35 -4.51 -12.05
CA ALA A 91 2.42 -5.97 -12.10
C ALA A 91 3.50 -6.52 -11.15
N LEU A 92 4.68 -5.93 -11.15
CA LEU A 92 5.78 -6.32 -10.27
C LEU A 92 5.46 -6.03 -8.80
N LEU A 93 4.89 -4.85 -8.49
CA LEU A 93 4.49 -4.48 -7.15
C LEU A 93 3.35 -5.34 -6.60
N SER A 94 2.52 -5.89 -7.49
CA SER A 94 1.44 -6.81 -7.12
C SER A 94 1.90 -8.23 -6.80
N THR A 95 3.21 -8.52 -6.80
CA THR A 95 3.76 -9.83 -6.40
C THR A 95 3.82 -10.05 -4.89
N GLN A 96 3.34 -9.10 -4.08
CA GLN A 96 3.26 -9.22 -2.62
C GLN A 96 2.67 -10.55 -2.11
N PRO A 97 1.59 -11.10 -2.67
CA PRO A 97 1.05 -12.38 -2.24
C PRO A 97 1.98 -13.57 -2.42
N ILE A 98 2.96 -13.47 -3.33
CA ILE A 98 3.96 -14.52 -3.54
C ILE A 98 5.02 -14.46 -2.43
N LEU A 99 5.50 -13.27 -2.07
CA LEU A 99 6.52 -13.11 -1.04
C LEU A 99 5.96 -13.21 0.39
N ALA A 100 4.69 -12.85 0.60
CA ALA A 100 4.07 -12.83 1.92
C ALA A 100 4.12 -14.19 2.66
N PRO A 101 3.76 -15.34 2.07
CA PRO A 101 3.85 -16.63 2.75
C PRO A 101 5.29 -17.04 3.05
N ILE A 102 6.26 -16.65 2.20
CA ILE A 102 7.69 -16.94 2.43
C ILE A 102 8.16 -16.20 3.68
N PHE A 103 7.91 -14.91 3.81
CA PHE A 103 8.27 -14.12 4.98
C PHE A 103 7.48 -14.56 6.22
N ALA A 104 6.19 -14.86 6.08
CA ALA A 104 5.36 -15.33 7.16
C ALA A 104 5.84 -16.67 7.72
N PHE A 105 6.22 -17.60 6.86
CA PHE A 105 6.81 -18.88 7.26
C PHE A 105 8.17 -18.71 7.92
N LEU A 106 9.11 -17.99 7.28
CA LEU A 106 10.47 -17.84 7.76
C LEU A 106 10.57 -17.03 9.07
N LEU A 107 9.78 -15.94 9.19
CA LEU A 107 9.92 -14.97 10.28
C LEU A 107 8.91 -15.15 11.40
N LEU A 108 7.73 -15.69 11.12
CA LEU A 108 6.63 -15.86 12.08
C LEU A 108 6.28 -17.32 12.32
N ARG A 109 6.82 -18.26 11.53
CA ARG A 109 6.44 -19.67 11.51
C ARG A 109 4.94 -19.88 11.26
N GLU A 110 4.30 -18.95 10.51
CA GLU A 110 2.92 -19.13 10.08
C GLU A 110 2.81 -20.37 9.20
N GLN A 111 1.80 -21.19 9.46
CA GLN A 111 1.54 -22.35 8.60
C GLN A 111 0.88 -21.91 7.31
N VAL A 112 1.54 -22.17 6.19
CA VAL A 112 1.02 -21.90 4.86
C VAL A 112 0.33 -23.17 4.35
N THR A 113 -0.99 -23.10 4.19
CA THR A 113 -1.77 -24.26 3.72
C THR A 113 -1.64 -24.43 2.22
N ARG A 114 -1.87 -25.66 1.70
CA ARG A 114 -1.94 -25.91 0.26
C ARG A 114 -2.98 -25.02 -0.43
N TYR A 115 -4.10 -24.72 0.24
CA TYR A 115 -5.13 -23.82 -0.30
C TYR A 115 -4.61 -22.38 -0.46
N ASN A 116 -3.77 -21.91 0.46
CA ASN A 116 -3.12 -20.61 0.30
C ASN A 116 -2.24 -20.62 -0.98
N ILE A 117 -1.40 -21.63 -1.17
CA ILE A 117 -0.50 -21.74 -2.32
C ILE A 117 -1.29 -21.78 -3.63
N ILE A 118 -2.27 -22.70 -3.74
CA ILE A 118 -3.10 -22.83 -4.93
C ILE A 118 -3.85 -21.53 -5.23
N GLY A 119 -4.45 -20.92 -4.21
CA GLY A 119 -5.17 -19.66 -4.35
C GLY A 119 -4.28 -18.50 -4.79
N ILE A 120 -3.04 -18.41 -4.28
CA ILE A 120 -2.04 -17.43 -4.71
C ILE A 120 -1.69 -17.64 -6.18
N LEU A 121 -1.39 -18.86 -6.60
CA LEU A 121 -1.03 -19.16 -7.99
C LEU A 121 -2.18 -18.79 -8.95
N ILE A 122 -3.40 -19.18 -8.63
CA ILE A 122 -4.59 -18.88 -9.45
C ILE A 122 -4.84 -17.37 -9.51
N SER A 123 -4.86 -16.67 -8.35
CA SER A 123 -5.13 -15.22 -8.31
C SER A 123 -4.02 -14.42 -8.99
N THR A 124 -2.77 -14.85 -8.88
CA THR A 124 -1.63 -14.20 -9.57
C THR A 124 -1.71 -14.43 -11.08
N ALA A 125 -2.09 -15.60 -11.54
CA ALA A 125 -2.32 -15.86 -12.98
C ALA A 125 -3.44 -14.96 -13.53
N GLY A 126 -4.56 -14.82 -12.81
CA GLY A 126 -5.63 -13.90 -13.19
C GLY A 126 -5.20 -12.44 -13.22
N MET A 127 -4.38 -12.02 -12.26
CA MET A 127 -3.80 -10.66 -12.22
C MET A 127 -2.87 -10.42 -13.42
N LEU A 128 -1.99 -11.36 -13.74
CA LEU A 128 -1.12 -11.26 -14.92
C LEU A 128 -1.94 -11.18 -16.20
N LEU A 129 -3.00 -11.98 -16.35
CA LEU A 129 -3.90 -11.91 -17.50
C LEU A 129 -4.54 -10.52 -17.64
N LEU A 130 -4.99 -9.94 -16.54
CA LEU A 130 -5.58 -8.61 -16.52
C LEU A 130 -4.59 -7.52 -16.92
N LEU A 131 -3.32 -7.63 -16.49
CA LEU A 131 -2.28 -6.66 -16.77
C LEU A 131 -1.70 -6.78 -18.20
N LEU A 132 -1.46 -8.00 -18.66
CA LEU A 132 -0.94 -8.27 -20.01
C LEU A 132 -1.86 -7.77 -21.11
N THR A 133 -3.16 -7.85 -20.92
CA THR A 133 -4.15 -7.33 -21.86
C THR A 133 -4.22 -5.79 -21.89
N SER A 134 -3.57 -5.12 -20.95
CA SER A 134 -3.47 -3.65 -20.89
C SER A 134 -2.16 -3.10 -21.48
N ALA A 135 -1.18 -3.95 -21.77
CA ALA A 135 0.15 -3.58 -22.22
C ALA A 135 0.30 -3.79 -23.74
N ASN A 136 0.37 -2.69 -24.51
CA ASN A 136 0.61 -2.75 -25.95
C ASN A 136 2.06 -3.16 -26.34
N SER A 137 2.98 -3.26 -25.36
CA SER A 137 4.36 -3.71 -25.57
C SER A 137 4.97 -4.21 -24.27
N PHE A 138 5.29 -5.50 -24.24
CA PHE A 138 6.00 -6.13 -23.14
C PHE A 138 7.51 -6.05 -23.41
N SER A 139 8.13 -4.91 -23.08
CA SER A 139 9.59 -4.90 -22.95
C SER A 139 9.93 -5.13 -21.48
N ILE A 140 10.57 -6.27 -21.18
CA ILE A 140 11.17 -6.54 -19.88
C ILE A 140 12.27 -5.49 -19.71
N GLY A 141 11.88 -4.39 -19.03
CA GLY A 141 12.71 -3.22 -18.88
C GLY A 141 13.90 -3.45 -17.96
N ASN A 142 14.52 -2.36 -17.61
CA ASN A 142 15.70 -2.21 -16.79
C ASN A 142 15.75 -3.21 -15.60
N PRO A 143 16.78 -4.10 -15.53
CA PRO A 143 16.96 -5.03 -14.39
C PRO A 143 16.99 -4.32 -13.03
N TRP A 144 17.46 -3.07 -13.00
CA TRP A 144 17.45 -2.23 -11.84
C TRP A 144 16.02 -1.94 -11.32
N GLY A 145 15.06 -1.70 -12.24
CA GLY A 145 13.66 -1.51 -11.89
C GLY A 145 13.02 -2.76 -11.28
N ILE A 146 13.41 -3.96 -11.75
CA ILE A 146 12.96 -5.23 -11.16
C ILE A 146 13.47 -5.38 -9.74
N LEU A 147 14.76 -5.07 -9.50
CA LEU A 147 15.34 -5.11 -8.17
C LEU A 147 14.62 -4.15 -7.22
N LEU A 148 14.35 -2.92 -7.67
CA LEU A 148 13.59 -1.93 -6.89
C LEU A 148 12.19 -2.43 -6.55
N ALA A 149 11.49 -3.05 -7.50
CA ALA A 149 10.17 -3.64 -7.25
C ALA A 149 10.22 -4.76 -6.19
N ILE A 150 11.20 -5.66 -6.26
CA ILE A 150 11.39 -6.73 -5.28
C ILE A 150 11.66 -6.14 -3.90
N LEU A 151 12.51 -5.12 -3.79
CA LEU A 151 12.80 -4.43 -2.53
C LEU A 151 11.55 -3.73 -1.98
N THR A 152 10.77 -3.06 -2.85
CA THR A 152 9.51 -2.41 -2.48
C THR A 152 8.53 -3.42 -1.87
N VAL A 153 8.32 -4.53 -2.56
CA VAL A 153 7.43 -5.60 -2.10
C VAL A 153 7.95 -6.22 -0.81
N SER A 154 9.26 -6.43 -0.69
CA SER A 154 9.89 -6.95 0.53
C SER A 154 9.66 -6.01 1.74
N CYS A 155 9.76 -4.70 1.54
CA CYS A 155 9.47 -3.70 2.57
C CYS A 155 8.00 -3.79 3.03
N SER A 156 7.06 -3.90 2.10
CA SER A 156 5.63 -4.00 2.41
C SER A 156 5.29 -5.29 3.16
N VAL A 157 5.84 -6.42 2.71
CA VAL A 157 5.64 -7.71 3.39
C VAL A 157 6.33 -7.71 4.75
N GLY A 158 7.56 -7.18 4.84
CA GLY A 158 8.28 -6.99 6.09
C GLY A 158 7.50 -6.15 7.10
N TYR A 159 6.88 -5.06 6.65
CA TYR A 159 5.98 -4.27 7.47
C TYR A 159 4.80 -5.11 8.01
N SER A 160 4.17 -5.93 7.16
CA SER A 160 3.10 -6.84 7.59
C SER A 160 3.56 -7.81 8.70
N VAL A 161 4.79 -8.32 8.60
CA VAL A 161 5.41 -9.15 9.64
C VAL A 161 5.62 -8.36 10.94
N VAL A 162 6.11 -7.14 10.85
CA VAL A 162 6.27 -6.25 12.03
C VAL A 162 4.92 -6.00 12.69
N LEU A 163 3.86 -5.68 11.92
CA LEU A 163 2.52 -5.49 12.46
C LEU A 163 2.03 -6.70 13.26
N ARG A 164 2.36 -7.91 12.80
CA ARG A 164 1.97 -9.16 13.49
C ARG A 164 2.75 -9.38 14.79
N ARG A 165 3.97 -8.84 14.88
CA ARG A 165 4.82 -8.94 16.08
C ARG A 165 4.51 -7.90 17.15
N ILE A 166 3.88 -6.79 16.79
CA ILE A 166 3.49 -5.76 17.77
C ILE A 166 2.44 -6.35 18.73
N PRO A 167 2.62 -6.19 20.04
CA PRO A 167 1.72 -6.73 21.05
C PRO A 167 0.25 -6.33 20.84
N THR A 168 -0.66 -7.22 21.20
CA THR A 168 -2.11 -7.04 21.00
C THR A 168 -2.72 -5.93 21.86
N GLN A 169 -2.04 -5.49 22.89
CA GLN A 169 -2.46 -4.39 23.77
C GLN A 169 -2.61 -3.05 23.03
N TYR A 170 -1.87 -2.84 21.92
CA TYR A 170 -1.95 -1.60 21.16
C TYR A 170 -3.09 -1.63 20.15
N SER A 171 -3.88 -0.57 20.10
CA SER A 171 -4.91 -0.37 19.07
C SER A 171 -4.28 -0.21 17.69
N SER A 172 -5.03 -0.56 16.63
CA SER A 172 -4.55 -0.35 15.25
C SER A 172 -4.31 1.13 14.95
N LEU A 173 -5.10 2.03 15.54
CA LEU A 173 -4.88 3.49 15.42
C LEU A 173 -3.52 3.88 16.03
N THR A 174 -3.21 3.41 17.24
CA THR A 174 -1.93 3.68 17.91
C THR A 174 -0.76 3.21 17.07
N ILE A 175 -0.84 1.98 16.55
CA ILE A 175 0.25 1.42 15.73
C ILE A 175 0.48 2.26 14.49
N VAL A 176 -0.57 2.53 13.72
CA VAL A 176 -0.47 3.29 12.47
C VAL A 176 -0.01 4.72 12.74
N PHE A 177 -0.51 5.37 13.81
CA PHE A 177 -0.09 6.72 14.20
C PHE A 177 1.42 6.80 14.46
N TYR A 178 1.96 5.94 15.32
CA TYR A 178 3.40 5.97 15.64
C TYR A 178 4.26 5.61 14.44
N VAL A 179 3.89 4.58 13.69
CA VAL A 179 4.60 4.15 12.47
C VAL A 179 4.64 5.28 11.44
N GLN A 180 3.50 5.92 11.16
CA GLN A 180 3.45 7.03 10.20
C GLN A 180 4.13 8.29 10.72
N SER A 181 4.10 8.57 12.03
CA SER A 181 4.83 9.69 12.63
C SER A 181 6.34 9.53 12.46
N ILE A 182 6.88 8.33 12.68
CA ILE A 182 8.30 8.03 12.44
C ILE A 182 8.65 8.24 10.97
N SER A 183 7.83 7.71 10.06
CA SER A 183 8.06 7.90 8.62
C SER A 183 7.97 9.36 8.21
N LEU A 184 7.05 10.13 8.80
CA LEU A 184 6.89 11.56 8.53
C LEU A 184 8.15 12.34 8.90
N ILE A 185 8.75 12.03 10.05
CA ILE A 185 10.03 12.65 10.45
C ILE A 185 11.11 12.34 9.40
N LEU A 186 11.22 11.10 8.95
CA LEU A 186 12.19 10.69 7.93
C LEU A 186 11.92 11.35 6.58
N PHE A 187 10.65 11.51 6.18
CA PHE A 187 10.27 12.22 4.97
C PHE A 187 10.60 13.71 5.05
N TYR A 188 10.39 14.35 6.21
CA TYR A 188 10.79 15.76 6.39
C TYR A 188 12.30 15.95 6.34
N LEU A 189 13.08 15.03 6.91
CA LEU A 189 14.54 15.05 6.82
C LEU A 189 15.01 14.89 5.37
N LEU A 190 14.40 13.98 4.62
CA LEU A 190 14.72 13.77 3.20
C LEU A 190 14.28 14.97 2.35
N TRP A 191 13.07 15.48 2.55
CA TRP A 191 12.55 16.64 1.83
C TRP A 191 13.34 17.91 2.15
N GLY A 192 13.60 18.19 3.43
CA GLY A 192 14.40 19.34 3.85
C GLY A 192 15.84 19.27 3.37
N GLY A 193 16.48 18.09 3.45
CA GLY A 193 17.79 17.87 2.87
C GLY A 193 17.80 18.10 1.35
N GLY A 194 16.79 17.58 0.64
CA GLY A 194 16.64 17.81 -0.81
C GLY A 194 16.50 19.30 -1.15
N GLN A 195 15.72 20.05 -0.37
CA GLN A 195 15.55 21.50 -0.56
C GLN A 195 16.85 22.30 -0.37
N LEU A 196 17.75 21.83 0.50
CA LEU A 196 19.05 22.49 0.72
C LEU A 196 20.01 22.31 -0.45
N PHE A 197 19.98 21.15 -1.12
CA PHE A 197 20.90 20.82 -2.20
C PHE A 197 20.33 21.12 -3.59
N ASN A 198 19.02 20.93 -3.79
CA ASN A 198 18.32 21.17 -5.04
C ASN A 198 16.90 21.69 -4.75
N PRO A 199 16.73 22.99 -4.57
CA PRO A 199 15.43 23.58 -4.24
C PRO A 199 14.39 23.26 -5.33
N THR A 200 13.35 22.53 -4.96
CA THR A 200 12.19 22.30 -5.82
C THR A 200 11.03 23.20 -5.37
N PRO A 201 10.23 23.75 -6.28
CA PRO A 201 9.07 24.55 -5.88
C PRO A 201 8.10 23.69 -5.07
N PHE A 202 7.45 24.31 -4.07
CA PHE A 202 6.44 23.62 -3.27
C PHE A 202 5.19 23.24 -4.11
N ILE A 203 4.89 24.07 -5.09
CA ILE A 203 3.82 23.90 -6.08
C ILE A 203 4.43 24.09 -7.45
N ASN A 204 4.04 23.25 -8.43
CA ASN A 204 4.43 23.44 -9.81
C ASN A 204 3.82 24.76 -10.32
N THR A 205 4.66 25.69 -10.76
CA THR A 205 4.27 27.06 -11.11
C THR A 205 3.47 27.20 -12.42
N ASP A 206 3.38 26.12 -13.20
CA ASP A 206 2.63 26.08 -14.46
C ASP A 206 1.10 25.99 -14.25
N VAL A 207 0.64 25.91 -12.99
CA VAL A 207 -0.78 25.81 -12.64
C VAL A 207 -1.37 27.22 -12.51
N LEU A 208 -2.18 27.60 -13.48
CA LEU A 208 -2.62 29.00 -13.67
C LEU A 208 -4.02 29.32 -13.13
N SER A 209 -4.84 28.34 -12.72
CA SER A 209 -6.21 28.60 -12.28
C SER A 209 -6.58 27.95 -10.94
N ILE A 210 -7.50 28.58 -10.21
CA ILE A 210 -8.04 28.04 -8.94
C ILE A 210 -8.76 26.70 -9.18
N GLN A 211 -9.39 26.51 -10.33
CA GLN A 211 -10.08 25.28 -10.69
C GLN A 211 -9.09 24.11 -10.91
N ASP A 212 -7.89 24.40 -11.41
CA ASP A 212 -6.83 23.41 -11.60
C ASP A 212 -6.25 22.92 -10.28
N ILE A 213 -6.40 23.70 -9.20
CA ILE A 213 -5.87 23.38 -7.85
C ILE A 213 -6.88 22.62 -7.00
N ALA A 214 -8.19 22.81 -7.21
CA ALA A 214 -9.24 22.24 -6.37
C ALA A 214 -9.21 20.68 -6.39
N ASN A 215 -9.14 20.08 -7.56
CA ASN A 215 -9.09 18.62 -7.71
C ASN A 215 -7.82 17.99 -7.09
N PRO A 216 -6.60 18.53 -7.29
CA PRO A 216 -5.39 18.11 -6.59
C PRO A 216 -5.48 18.20 -5.07
N ILE A 217 -6.03 19.27 -4.50
CA ILE A 217 -6.23 19.40 -3.05
C ILE A 217 -7.20 18.32 -2.53
N LEU A 218 -8.33 18.13 -3.21
CA LEU A 218 -9.28 17.07 -2.86
C LEU A 218 -8.61 15.68 -2.92
N SER A 219 -7.74 15.46 -3.91
CA SER A 219 -6.93 14.25 -4.03
C SER A 219 -5.98 14.07 -2.84
N VAL A 220 -5.31 15.14 -2.37
CA VAL A 220 -4.47 15.09 -1.16
C VAL A 220 -5.29 14.75 0.07
N ILE A 221 -6.47 15.34 0.23
CA ILE A 221 -7.39 15.01 1.33
C ILE A 221 -7.82 13.53 1.26
N TYR A 222 -8.21 13.05 0.08
CA TYR A 222 -8.56 11.64 -0.12
C TYR A 222 -7.38 10.71 0.26
N LEU A 223 -6.19 11.01 -0.23
CA LEU A 223 -4.97 10.24 0.06
C LEU A 223 -4.64 10.23 1.55
N SER A 224 -4.85 11.35 2.24
CA SER A 224 -4.57 11.47 3.68
C SER A 224 -5.61 10.71 4.51
N VAL A 225 -6.89 11.03 4.34
CA VAL A 225 -7.99 10.54 5.19
C VAL A 225 -8.27 9.06 4.90
N PHE A 226 -8.47 8.74 3.63
CA PHE A 226 -8.89 7.38 3.27
C PHE A 226 -7.70 6.45 3.05
N ALA A 227 -6.73 6.83 2.22
CA ALA A 227 -5.66 5.91 1.86
C ALA A 227 -4.57 5.79 2.93
N SER A 228 -4.25 6.86 3.69
CA SER A 228 -3.22 6.83 4.73
C SER A 228 -3.76 6.54 6.12
N VAL A 229 -4.96 7.02 6.50
CA VAL A 229 -5.53 6.73 7.81
C VAL A 229 -6.40 5.48 7.75
N THR A 230 -7.54 5.56 7.07
CA THR A 230 -8.56 4.50 7.12
C THR A 230 -8.03 3.16 6.59
N ALA A 231 -7.42 3.16 5.39
CA ALA A 231 -6.96 1.92 4.77
C ALA A 231 -5.80 1.27 5.55
N PHE A 232 -4.86 2.06 6.11
CA PHE A 232 -3.77 1.51 6.92
C PHE A 232 -4.26 0.96 8.25
N ILE A 233 -5.22 1.62 8.92
CA ILE A 233 -5.82 1.10 10.17
C ILE A 233 -6.52 -0.22 9.89
N LEU A 234 -7.35 -0.30 8.83
CA LEU A 234 -8.04 -1.52 8.43
C LEU A 234 -7.06 -2.63 8.04
N PHE A 235 -5.99 -2.29 7.33
CA PHE A 235 -4.95 -3.26 6.95
C PHE A 235 -4.19 -3.77 8.18
N CYS A 236 -3.79 -2.88 9.09
CA CYS A 236 -3.17 -3.26 10.36
C CYS A 236 -4.07 -4.23 11.14
N PHE A 237 -5.35 -3.91 11.29
CA PHE A 237 -6.33 -4.79 11.92
C PHE A 237 -6.40 -6.15 11.21
N THR A 238 -6.52 -6.14 9.88
CA THR A 238 -6.62 -7.37 9.07
C THR A 238 -5.40 -8.27 9.25
N VAL A 239 -4.18 -7.72 9.12
CA VAL A 239 -2.93 -8.48 9.30
C VAL A 239 -2.85 -9.11 10.69
N ARG A 240 -3.24 -8.37 11.72
CA ARG A 240 -3.19 -8.85 13.10
C ARG A 240 -4.23 -9.93 13.38
N TYR A 241 -5.39 -9.87 12.72
CA TYR A 241 -6.49 -10.80 12.95
C TYR A 241 -6.37 -12.07 12.13
N ILE A 242 -6.13 -11.98 10.81
CA ILE A 242 -6.13 -13.14 9.89
C ILE A 242 -4.72 -13.61 9.47
N GLY A 243 -3.66 -12.92 9.89
CA GLY A 243 -2.27 -13.24 9.58
C GLY A 243 -1.73 -12.54 8.33
N VAL A 244 -0.41 -12.63 8.15
CA VAL A 244 0.33 -11.94 7.08
C VAL A 244 -0.03 -12.50 5.71
N THR A 245 0.02 -13.82 5.57
CA THR A 245 -0.25 -14.50 4.29
C THR A 245 -1.63 -14.16 3.76
N ARG A 246 -2.68 -14.38 4.56
CA ARG A 246 -4.07 -14.15 4.13
C ARG A 246 -4.37 -12.68 3.86
N ALA A 247 -3.85 -11.76 4.68
CA ALA A 247 -4.05 -10.33 4.49
C ALA A 247 -3.43 -9.85 3.15
N ASN A 248 -2.23 -10.32 2.82
CA ASN A 248 -1.53 -9.90 1.60
C ASN A 248 -2.12 -10.49 0.32
N ILE A 249 -2.75 -11.67 0.37
CA ILE A 249 -3.43 -12.24 -0.81
C ILE A 249 -4.53 -11.29 -1.33
N PHE A 250 -5.20 -10.54 -0.46
CA PHE A 250 -6.19 -9.56 -0.86
C PHE A 250 -5.62 -8.41 -1.71
N ASN A 251 -4.28 -8.22 -1.77
CA ASN A 251 -3.69 -7.23 -2.66
C ASN A 251 -3.94 -7.55 -4.14
N ASN A 252 -4.12 -8.83 -4.51
CA ASN A 252 -4.47 -9.22 -5.88
C ASN A 252 -5.84 -8.70 -6.34
N ILE A 253 -6.71 -8.25 -5.44
CA ILE A 253 -8.00 -7.65 -5.82
C ILE A 253 -7.87 -6.16 -6.19
N ARG A 254 -6.75 -5.50 -5.85
CA ARG A 254 -6.54 -4.06 -6.19
C ARG A 254 -6.69 -3.79 -7.68
N PRO A 255 -6.02 -4.53 -8.60
CA PRO A 255 -6.17 -4.32 -10.03
C PRO A 255 -7.62 -4.49 -10.52
N VAL A 256 -8.40 -5.37 -9.87
CA VAL A 256 -9.83 -5.56 -10.18
C VAL A 256 -10.60 -4.28 -9.89
N PHE A 257 -10.43 -3.72 -8.68
CA PHE A 257 -11.09 -2.46 -8.31
C PHE A 257 -10.60 -1.30 -9.19
N THR A 258 -9.31 -1.25 -9.52
CA THR A 258 -8.78 -0.23 -10.43
C THR A 258 -9.44 -0.34 -11.81
N ALA A 259 -9.55 -1.54 -12.38
CA ALA A 259 -10.21 -1.74 -13.67
C ALA A 259 -11.70 -1.36 -13.64
N LEU A 260 -12.41 -1.68 -12.55
CA LEU A 260 -13.81 -1.28 -12.37
C LEU A 260 -13.96 0.24 -12.21
N LEU A 261 -13.05 0.90 -11.48
CA LEU A 261 -13.06 2.36 -11.38
C LEU A 261 -12.78 3.04 -12.73
N MET A 262 -11.85 2.49 -13.52
CA MET A 262 -11.57 2.99 -14.87
C MET A 262 -12.78 2.84 -15.79
N LEU A 263 -13.51 1.71 -15.71
CA LEU A 263 -14.76 1.50 -16.43
C LEU A 263 -15.83 2.54 -16.03
N ILE A 264 -16.03 2.78 -14.73
CA ILE A 264 -17.12 3.62 -14.21
C ILE A 264 -16.79 5.11 -14.39
N ILE A 265 -15.57 5.53 -14.07
CA ILE A 265 -15.19 6.97 -14.05
C ILE A 265 -14.77 7.45 -15.42
N PHE A 266 -14.01 6.64 -16.17
CA PHE A 266 -13.44 7.02 -17.46
C PHE A 266 -14.12 6.36 -18.65
N HIS A 267 -15.18 5.56 -18.40
CA HIS A 267 -15.93 4.82 -19.43
C HIS A 267 -15.04 3.97 -20.34
N GLU A 268 -13.90 3.49 -19.78
CA GLU A 268 -12.95 2.65 -20.51
C GLU A 268 -13.58 1.26 -20.76
N GLN A 269 -13.63 0.82 -22.02
CA GLN A 269 -14.16 -0.49 -22.36
C GLN A 269 -13.18 -1.58 -21.90
N LEU A 270 -13.68 -2.54 -21.14
CA LEU A 270 -12.90 -3.70 -20.70
C LEU A 270 -13.06 -4.83 -21.73
N PRO A 271 -11.97 -5.24 -22.44
CA PRO A 271 -12.00 -6.39 -23.32
C PRO A 271 -12.31 -7.68 -22.54
N ILE A 272 -12.84 -8.68 -23.21
CA ILE A 272 -13.29 -9.95 -22.61
C ILE A 272 -12.22 -10.60 -21.73
N TRP A 273 -10.94 -10.51 -22.11
CA TRP A 273 -9.82 -11.06 -21.35
C TRP A 273 -9.63 -10.43 -19.98
N LYS A 274 -9.94 -9.12 -19.82
CA LYS A 274 -9.92 -8.46 -18.52
C LYS A 274 -11.01 -9.03 -17.60
N TRP A 275 -12.20 -9.31 -18.11
CA TRP A 275 -13.28 -9.97 -17.37
C TRP A 275 -12.90 -11.37 -16.91
N ILE A 276 -12.26 -12.17 -17.79
CA ILE A 276 -11.75 -13.48 -17.42
C ILE A 276 -10.70 -13.36 -16.31
N GLY A 277 -9.75 -12.43 -16.42
CA GLY A 277 -8.75 -12.16 -15.38
C GLY A 277 -9.39 -11.82 -14.02
N ILE A 278 -10.42 -10.98 -14.00
CA ILE A 278 -11.18 -10.63 -12.80
C ILE A 278 -11.81 -11.88 -12.15
N ILE A 279 -12.47 -12.72 -12.93
CA ILE A 279 -13.10 -13.95 -12.44
C ILE A 279 -12.05 -14.89 -11.83
N VAL A 280 -10.91 -15.08 -12.52
CA VAL A 280 -9.82 -15.94 -12.05
C VAL A 280 -9.22 -15.41 -10.73
N ILE A 281 -9.03 -14.09 -10.59
CA ILE A 281 -8.57 -13.47 -9.32
C ILE A 281 -9.54 -13.81 -8.19
N ILE A 282 -10.83 -13.61 -8.40
CA ILE A 282 -11.86 -13.84 -7.38
C ILE A 282 -11.87 -15.33 -6.96
N ILE A 283 -11.82 -16.25 -7.91
CA ILE A 283 -11.76 -17.70 -7.63
C ILE A 283 -10.51 -18.02 -6.79
N GLY A 284 -9.35 -17.51 -7.17
CA GLY A 284 -8.10 -17.72 -6.43
C GLY A 284 -8.17 -17.20 -5.00
N LEU A 285 -8.78 -16.04 -4.79
CA LEU A 285 -8.99 -15.48 -3.44
C LEU A 285 -9.89 -16.37 -2.59
N PHE A 286 -11.00 -16.85 -3.10
CA PHE A 286 -11.89 -17.77 -2.37
C PHE A 286 -11.19 -19.07 -1.99
N ILE A 287 -10.43 -19.66 -2.91
CA ILE A 287 -9.65 -20.88 -2.64
C ILE A 287 -8.64 -20.63 -1.53
N SER A 288 -7.91 -19.50 -1.59
CA SER A 288 -6.87 -19.16 -0.62
C SER A 288 -7.37 -18.98 0.82
N GLN A 289 -8.64 -18.63 0.99
CA GLN A 289 -9.24 -18.43 2.33
C GLN A 289 -9.76 -19.72 2.96
N LYS A 290 -9.79 -20.81 2.20
CA LYS A 290 -10.27 -22.10 2.71
C LYS A 290 -9.33 -22.61 3.82
N GLN A 291 -9.91 -22.93 4.98
CA GLN A 291 -9.17 -23.52 6.10
C GLN A 291 -8.99 -25.02 5.86
N GLU A 292 -7.80 -25.55 6.12
CA GLU A 292 -7.67 -26.99 6.35
C GLU A 292 -8.29 -27.31 7.70
N LYS A 293 -9.27 -28.21 7.72
CA LYS A 293 -9.69 -28.84 8.97
C LYS A 293 -8.52 -29.72 9.42
N TYR A 294 -7.70 -29.23 10.33
CA TYR A 294 -6.78 -30.11 11.03
C TYR A 294 -7.64 -31.05 11.88
N ASN A 295 -7.69 -32.32 11.50
CA ASN A 295 -8.04 -33.36 12.45
C ASN A 295 -6.91 -33.40 13.49
N ILE A 296 -7.18 -32.82 14.64
CA ILE A 296 -6.35 -33.04 15.84
C ILE A 296 -6.60 -34.48 16.24
N TYR A 297 -5.68 -35.39 15.84
CA TYR A 297 -5.54 -36.70 16.45
C TYR A 297 -4.52 -36.61 17.59
#